data_08944bea7a40df1dc2995a1d686b4c27
#
_entry.id   08944bea7a40df1dc2995a1d686b4c27
#
_cell.length_a   1.000
_cell.length_b   1.000
_cell.length_c   1.000
_cell.angle_alpha   90.00
_cell.angle_beta   90.00
_cell.angle_gamma   90.00
#
_symmetry.space_group_name_H-M   'P 1'
#
loop_
_entity.id
_entity.type
_entity.pdbx_description
1 polymer ?
#
loop_
_entity_poly.entity_id
_entity_poly.type
_entity_poly.pdbx_seq_one_letter_code
_entity_poly.pdbx_strand_id
1 'polypeptide(L)'
;MGTFIPFMRKLELAHQQRYEEVTTDAGYESLDNYLYLEANGQMSFIKPTNYEAQKTKKFRDQIGRIENMKYNRDEDCFICAEGRKLHCHKESTQMQDGIPVTRAWYRCESCKNCPQREQCCRKQDINAPKEVIWKKTFWEKREVSLQNITSDRGIMLRMNRSIQVEGAFGLLKNDFSFRRFMTTGKRNIRIELFFLALGFNLKKRWMKQQKSRLETHYSEKKAS
;
A
#
# COMPACT_ATOMS: atom_id res chain seq x y z
N MET A 1 11.31 9.08 6.90
CA MET A 1 10.32 9.02 8.00
C MET A 1 8.94 8.91 7.39
N GLY A 2 8.21 7.86 7.72
CA GLY A 2 6.85 7.66 7.23
C GLY A 2 5.90 8.76 7.74
N THR A 3 5.04 9.26 6.87
CA THR A 3 4.06 10.30 7.20
C THR A 3 2.75 9.74 7.73
N PHE A 4 2.50 8.44 7.52
CA PHE A 4 1.23 7.77 7.83
C PHE A 4 0.92 7.74 9.32
N ILE A 5 1.77 7.12 10.13
CA ILE A 5 1.53 6.97 11.58
C ILE A 5 1.36 8.33 12.28
N PRO A 6 2.24 9.34 12.05
CA PRO A 6 2.03 10.67 12.61
C PRO A 6 0.73 11.34 12.16
N PHE A 7 0.29 11.08 10.93
CA PHE A 7 -0.99 11.59 10.42
C PHE A 7 -2.16 10.92 11.13
N MET A 8 -2.17 9.60 11.26
CA MET A 8 -3.23 8.85 11.95
C MET A 8 -3.41 9.29 13.40
N ARG A 9 -2.31 9.46 14.14
CA ARG A 9 -2.34 9.98 15.50
C ARG A 9 -2.94 11.39 15.61
N LYS A 10 -2.61 12.27 14.66
CA LYS A 10 -3.20 13.63 14.62
C LYS A 10 -4.68 13.60 14.28
N LEU A 11 -5.07 12.71 13.36
CA LEU A 11 -6.48 12.54 12.98
C LEU A 11 -7.31 12.06 14.16
N GLU A 12 -6.82 11.07 14.91
CA GLU A 12 -7.44 10.56 16.12
C GLU A 12 -7.60 11.65 17.18
N LEU A 13 -6.56 12.45 17.43
CA LEU A 13 -6.62 13.57 18.36
C LEU A 13 -7.62 14.65 17.91
N ALA A 14 -7.66 14.97 16.61
CA ALA A 14 -8.54 16.02 16.10
C ALA A 14 -10.02 15.61 16.12
N HIS A 15 -10.32 14.35 15.88
CA HIS A 15 -11.69 13.83 15.81
C HIS A 15 -12.16 13.17 17.11
N GLN A 16 -11.25 12.97 18.09
CA GLN A 16 -11.50 12.22 19.33
C GLN A 16 -12.13 10.85 19.05
N GLN A 17 -11.82 10.28 17.91
CA GLN A 17 -12.37 9.03 17.42
C GLN A 17 -11.30 8.24 16.63
N ARG A 18 -11.29 6.93 16.82
CA ARG A 18 -10.50 6.00 16.02
C ARG A 18 -11.40 5.35 14.98
N TYR A 19 -10.94 5.34 13.73
CA TYR A 19 -11.68 4.75 12.63
C TYR A 19 -11.35 3.26 12.52
N GLU A 20 -12.35 2.41 12.39
CA GLU A 20 -12.18 0.96 12.30
C GLU A 20 -11.55 0.54 10.97
N GLU A 21 -11.88 1.23 9.88
CA GLU A 21 -11.43 0.92 8.52
C GLU A 21 -10.54 2.03 7.97
N VAL A 22 -9.35 1.65 7.51
CA VAL A 22 -8.37 2.61 6.98
C VAL A 22 -7.99 2.25 5.55
N THR A 23 -8.45 3.07 4.60
CA THR A 23 -8.18 2.90 3.17
C THR A 23 -7.10 3.85 2.70
N THR A 24 -6.02 3.31 2.14
CA THR A 24 -4.91 4.12 1.63
C THR A 24 -4.44 3.69 0.25
N ASP A 25 -3.59 4.54 -0.33
CA ASP A 25 -2.90 4.26 -1.58
C ASP A 25 -1.71 3.32 -1.38
N ALA A 26 -1.23 2.74 -2.48
CA ALA A 26 -0.09 1.85 -2.53
C ALA A 26 1.21 2.47 -1.97
N GLY A 27 1.35 3.80 -2.03
CA GLY A 27 2.48 4.52 -1.44
C GLY A 27 2.60 4.39 0.08
N TYR A 28 1.55 3.94 0.76
CA TYR A 28 1.53 3.73 2.21
C TYR A 28 1.74 2.26 2.60
N GLU A 29 1.99 1.37 1.64
CA GLU A 29 2.28 -0.03 1.96
C GLU A 29 3.65 -0.17 2.64
N SER A 30 3.64 -0.53 3.90
CA SER A 30 4.83 -0.88 4.68
C SER A 30 4.45 -1.80 5.84
N LEU A 31 5.43 -2.56 6.34
CA LEU A 31 5.21 -3.41 7.51
C LEU A 31 4.79 -2.56 8.72
N ASP A 32 5.49 -1.45 8.96
CA ASP A 32 5.20 -0.56 10.11
C ASP A 32 3.75 -0.07 10.10
N ASN A 33 3.22 0.28 8.91
CA ASN A 33 1.85 0.74 8.79
C ASN A 33 0.84 -0.39 9.02
N TYR A 34 1.12 -1.60 8.54
CA TYR A 34 0.29 -2.77 8.83
C TYR A 34 0.25 -3.08 10.33
N LEU A 35 1.43 -3.14 10.96
CA LEU A 35 1.55 -3.42 12.40
C LEU A 35 0.89 -2.34 13.25
N TYR A 36 1.03 -1.07 12.87
CA TYR A 36 0.36 0.04 13.55
C TYR A 36 -1.16 -0.12 13.50
N LEU A 37 -1.74 -0.41 12.34
CA LEU A 37 -3.18 -0.60 12.20
C LEU A 37 -3.68 -1.77 13.04
N GLU A 38 -2.99 -2.91 12.97
CA GLU A 38 -3.32 -4.11 13.74
C GLU A 38 -3.26 -3.85 15.25
N ALA A 39 -2.18 -3.24 15.75
CA ALA A 39 -2.02 -2.89 17.16
C ALA A 39 -3.10 -1.95 17.68
N ASN A 40 -3.74 -1.17 16.80
CA ASN A 40 -4.83 -0.27 17.13
C ASN A 40 -6.22 -0.84 16.82
N GLY A 41 -6.34 -2.12 16.46
CA GLY A 41 -7.62 -2.76 16.13
C GLY A 41 -8.28 -2.23 14.86
N GLN A 42 -7.49 -1.66 13.93
CA GLN A 42 -7.97 -1.06 12.69
C GLN A 42 -7.77 -2.01 11.51
N MET A 43 -8.80 -2.18 10.69
CA MET A 43 -8.71 -2.99 9.46
C MET A 43 -7.96 -2.23 8.36
N SER A 44 -6.96 -2.89 7.78
CA SER A 44 -6.15 -2.33 6.70
C SER A 44 -6.79 -2.60 5.34
N PHE A 45 -7.04 -1.54 4.58
CA PHE A 45 -7.41 -1.57 3.16
C PHE A 45 -6.33 -0.87 2.34
N ILE A 46 -5.08 -1.28 2.54
CA ILE A 46 -3.91 -0.71 1.86
C ILE A 46 -3.71 -1.44 0.54
N LYS A 47 -3.71 -0.70 -0.57
CA LYS A 47 -3.43 -1.28 -1.89
C LYS A 47 -1.97 -1.75 -1.97
N PRO A 48 -1.68 -3.02 -2.31
CA PRO A 48 -0.31 -3.48 -2.50
C PRO A 48 0.43 -2.69 -3.59
N THR A 49 1.70 -2.39 -3.35
CA THR A 49 2.53 -1.57 -4.26
C THR A 49 2.57 -2.14 -5.69
N ASN A 50 2.61 -3.47 -5.82
CA ASN A 50 2.67 -4.14 -7.12
C ASN A 50 1.30 -4.58 -7.67
N TYR A 51 0.19 -4.17 -7.05
CA TYR A 51 -1.16 -4.67 -7.38
C TYR A 51 -1.52 -4.53 -8.86
N GLU A 52 -1.28 -3.38 -9.46
CA GLU A 52 -1.52 -3.19 -10.90
C GLU A 52 -0.42 -3.77 -11.77
N ALA A 53 0.83 -3.66 -11.31
CA ALA A 53 1.98 -4.18 -12.04
C ALA A 53 1.92 -5.69 -12.25
N GLN A 54 1.46 -6.46 -11.26
CA GLN A 54 1.31 -7.92 -11.32
C GLN A 54 0.37 -8.39 -12.45
N LYS A 55 -0.58 -7.55 -12.86
CA LYS A 55 -1.51 -7.86 -13.96
C LYS A 55 -0.84 -7.77 -15.34
N THR A 56 0.32 -7.10 -15.43
CA THR A 56 1.01 -6.88 -16.69
C THR A 56 1.92 -8.05 -17.08
N LYS A 57 2.02 -8.33 -18.39
CA LYS A 57 2.96 -9.34 -18.91
C LYS A 57 4.40 -9.01 -18.49
N LYS A 58 4.80 -7.73 -18.59
CA LYS A 58 6.14 -7.27 -18.21
C LYS A 58 6.53 -7.64 -16.77
N PHE A 59 5.59 -7.63 -15.84
CA PHE A 59 5.86 -8.03 -14.45
C PHE A 59 5.97 -9.55 -14.34
N ARG A 60 5.05 -10.30 -14.97
CA ARG A 60 5.04 -11.77 -14.94
C ARG A 60 6.27 -12.39 -15.58
N ASP A 61 6.82 -11.75 -16.62
CA ASP A 61 8.05 -12.19 -17.29
C ASP A 61 9.32 -11.97 -16.43
N GLN A 62 9.21 -11.30 -15.25
CA GLN A 62 10.33 -11.13 -14.32
C GLN A 62 10.47 -12.36 -13.41
N ILE A 63 10.92 -13.47 -13.99
CA ILE A 63 11.02 -14.79 -13.35
C ILE A 63 11.88 -14.84 -12.08
N GLY A 64 12.78 -13.88 -11.90
CA GLY A 64 13.64 -13.77 -10.71
C GLY A 64 12.97 -13.17 -9.49
N ARG A 65 11.72 -12.71 -9.59
CA ARG A 65 10.96 -12.16 -8.47
C ARG A 65 10.31 -13.26 -7.66
N ILE A 66 10.33 -13.11 -6.34
CA ILE A 66 9.65 -14.04 -5.42
C ILE A 66 8.14 -14.09 -5.66
N GLU A 67 7.54 -12.95 -6.04
CA GLU A 67 6.11 -12.85 -6.37
C GLU A 67 5.68 -13.71 -7.57
N ASN A 68 6.62 -14.04 -8.45
CA ASN A 68 6.38 -14.86 -9.64
C ASN A 68 6.81 -16.32 -9.46
N MET A 69 7.33 -16.69 -8.29
CA MET A 69 7.69 -18.06 -7.95
C MET A 69 6.52 -18.76 -7.27
N LYS A 70 6.33 -20.04 -7.56
CA LYS A 70 5.33 -20.86 -6.88
C LYS A 70 5.88 -21.27 -5.51
N TYR A 71 5.12 -21.00 -4.45
CA TYR A 71 5.45 -21.48 -3.11
C TYR A 71 4.77 -22.80 -2.84
N ASN A 72 5.55 -23.81 -2.43
CA ASN A 72 5.07 -25.10 -1.96
C ASN A 72 5.04 -25.06 -0.41
N ARG A 73 3.83 -25.11 0.17
CA ARG A 73 3.64 -25.05 1.62
C ARG A 73 4.08 -26.33 2.33
N ASP A 74 3.92 -27.48 1.70
CA ASP A 74 4.20 -28.77 2.32
C ASP A 74 5.71 -28.98 2.52
N GLU A 75 6.52 -28.47 1.59
CA GLU A 75 7.97 -28.57 1.62
C GLU A 75 8.67 -27.30 2.08
N ASP A 76 7.93 -26.22 2.40
CA ASP A 76 8.47 -24.88 2.70
C ASP A 76 9.55 -24.45 1.70
N CYS A 77 9.23 -24.51 0.40
CA CYS A 77 10.16 -24.13 -0.64
C CYS A 77 9.49 -23.29 -1.75
N PHE A 78 10.29 -22.45 -2.41
CA PHE A 78 9.88 -21.81 -3.65
C PHE A 78 10.34 -22.63 -4.85
N ILE A 79 9.55 -22.62 -5.91
CA ILE A 79 9.86 -23.28 -7.19
C ILE A 79 10.16 -22.19 -8.22
N CYS A 80 11.37 -22.20 -8.80
CA CYS A 80 11.75 -21.25 -9.82
C CYS A 80 11.14 -21.60 -11.19
N ALA A 81 11.31 -20.73 -12.20
CA ALA A 81 10.78 -20.93 -13.53
C ALA A 81 11.27 -22.22 -14.23
N GLU A 82 12.44 -22.74 -13.84
CA GLU A 82 13.01 -24.01 -14.34
C GLU A 82 12.62 -25.23 -13.46
N GLY A 83 11.65 -25.06 -12.56
CA GLY A 83 11.20 -26.15 -11.69
C GLY A 83 12.15 -26.52 -10.55
N ARG A 84 13.26 -25.80 -10.36
CA ARG A 84 14.21 -26.07 -9.28
C ARG A 84 13.70 -25.49 -7.97
N LYS A 85 13.97 -26.19 -6.86
CA LYS A 85 13.53 -25.79 -5.53
C LYS A 85 14.51 -24.79 -4.90
N LEU A 86 13.97 -23.83 -4.19
CA LEU A 86 14.70 -22.93 -3.31
C LEU A 86 14.27 -23.26 -1.88
N HIS A 87 15.17 -23.81 -1.08
CA HIS A 87 14.91 -24.19 0.31
C HIS A 87 15.29 -23.07 1.27
N CYS A 88 14.55 -23.00 2.38
CA CYS A 88 14.90 -22.11 3.47
C CYS A 88 16.22 -22.57 4.10
N HIS A 89 17.23 -21.72 4.10
CA HIS A 89 18.52 -22.02 4.72
C HIS A 89 18.84 -21.12 5.92
N LYS A 90 18.07 -20.05 6.10
CA LYS A 90 18.22 -19.13 7.21
C LYS A 90 16.88 -18.48 7.53
N GLU A 91 16.55 -18.39 8.80
CA GLU A 91 15.41 -17.61 9.29
C GLU A 91 15.85 -16.70 10.43
N SER A 92 15.24 -15.54 10.53
CA SER A 92 15.49 -14.57 11.59
C SER A 92 14.19 -13.92 12.01
N THR A 93 13.91 -13.95 13.29
CA THR A 93 12.77 -13.26 13.90
C THR A 93 13.28 -12.17 14.83
N GLN A 94 12.76 -10.97 14.66
CA GLN A 94 13.07 -9.81 15.51
C GLN A 94 11.77 -9.24 16.04
N MET A 95 11.77 -8.75 17.28
CA MET A 95 10.63 -8.05 17.84
C MET A 95 10.60 -6.62 17.35
N GLN A 96 9.48 -6.18 16.81
CA GLN A 96 9.22 -4.80 16.40
C GLN A 96 7.88 -4.35 16.99
N ASP A 97 7.92 -3.35 17.85
CA ASP A 97 6.74 -2.83 18.56
C ASP A 97 5.91 -3.94 19.27
N GLY A 98 6.60 -4.95 19.84
CA GLY A 98 5.98 -6.08 20.52
C GLY A 98 5.48 -7.20 19.61
N ILE A 99 5.67 -7.09 18.30
CA ILE A 99 5.22 -8.08 17.29
C ILE A 99 6.43 -8.80 16.70
N PRO A 100 6.42 -10.15 16.58
CA PRO A 100 7.50 -10.89 15.95
C PRO A 100 7.50 -10.68 14.44
N VAL A 101 8.62 -10.15 13.92
CA VAL A 101 8.84 -9.94 12.48
C VAL A 101 9.80 -10.98 11.97
N THR A 102 9.30 -11.89 11.15
CA THR A 102 10.06 -13.01 10.61
C THR A 102 10.47 -12.76 9.16
N ARG A 103 11.76 -13.05 8.88
CA ARG A 103 12.36 -13.07 7.54
C ARG A 103 13.04 -14.41 7.33
N ALA A 104 12.84 -14.98 6.15
CA ALA A 104 13.46 -16.22 5.74
C ALA A 104 14.22 -16.06 4.43
N TRP A 105 15.36 -16.69 4.31
CA TRP A 105 16.22 -16.71 3.12
C TRP A 105 16.11 -18.05 2.44
N TYR A 106 15.66 -18.04 1.20
CA TYR A 106 15.51 -19.25 0.39
C TYR A 106 16.57 -19.25 -0.69
N ARG A 107 17.31 -20.35 -0.79
CA ARG A 107 18.40 -20.52 -1.74
C ARG A 107 18.11 -21.69 -2.67
N CYS A 108 18.36 -21.49 -3.96
CA CYS A 108 18.23 -22.53 -4.97
C CYS A 108 19.28 -23.62 -4.77
N GLU A 109 18.90 -24.88 -4.92
CA GLU A 109 19.80 -26.04 -4.82
C GLU A 109 20.99 -25.91 -5.76
N SER A 110 20.74 -25.56 -7.01
CA SER A 110 21.77 -25.32 -8.01
C SER A 110 21.28 -24.42 -9.12
N CYS A 111 22.11 -23.48 -9.53
CA CYS A 111 21.89 -22.65 -10.71
C CYS A 111 22.91 -22.90 -11.83
N LYS A 112 23.72 -23.97 -11.71
CA LYS A 112 24.68 -24.35 -12.75
C LYS A 112 23.93 -24.73 -14.02
N ASN A 113 24.44 -24.28 -15.17
CA ASN A 113 23.89 -24.54 -16.50
C ASN A 113 22.38 -24.22 -16.63
N CYS A 114 21.91 -23.20 -15.92
CA CYS A 114 20.51 -22.78 -15.98
C CYS A 114 20.29 -21.86 -17.20
N PRO A 115 19.44 -22.24 -18.17
CA PRO A 115 19.21 -21.44 -19.37
C PRO A 115 18.58 -20.07 -19.07
N GLN A 116 17.85 -19.96 -17.96
CA GLN A 116 17.20 -18.72 -17.53
C GLN A 116 18.06 -17.88 -16.57
N ARG A 117 19.33 -18.21 -16.40
CA ARG A 117 20.21 -17.60 -15.40
C ARG A 117 20.27 -16.09 -15.51
N GLU A 118 20.50 -15.57 -16.72
CA GLU A 118 20.63 -14.13 -16.97
C GLU A 118 19.35 -13.36 -16.67
N GLN A 119 18.20 -13.94 -17.00
CA GLN A 119 16.90 -13.31 -16.71
C GLN A 119 16.54 -13.36 -15.22
N CYS A 120 16.94 -14.46 -14.55
CA CYS A 120 16.64 -14.69 -13.13
C CYS A 120 17.53 -13.86 -12.19
N CYS A 121 18.81 -13.70 -12.50
CA CYS A 121 19.84 -13.19 -11.58
C CYS A 121 20.65 -12.02 -12.13
N ARG A 122 20.00 -11.02 -12.70
CA ARG A 122 20.64 -9.86 -13.36
C ARG A 122 21.70 -9.11 -12.54
N LYS A 123 21.65 -9.19 -11.21
CA LYS A 123 22.50 -8.41 -10.29
C LYS A 123 23.28 -9.28 -9.28
N GLN A 124 23.20 -10.60 -9.39
CA GLN A 124 23.90 -11.51 -8.47
C GLN A 124 25.12 -12.10 -9.17
N ASP A 125 26.12 -12.50 -8.38
CA ASP A 125 27.26 -13.23 -8.88
C ASP A 125 26.76 -14.45 -9.70
N ILE A 126 27.28 -14.58 -10.92
CA ILE A 126 26.88 -15.63 -11.85
C ILE A 126 27.17 -17.03 -11.29
N ASN A 127 28.15 -17.15 -10.41
CA ASN A 127 28.56 -18.41 -9.79
C ASN A 127 27.76 -18.74 -8.52
N ALA A 128 27.09 -17.77 -7.92
CA ALA A 128 26.32 -17.97 -6.69
C ALA A 128 24.90 -18.48 -7.03
N PRO A 129 24.32 -19.43 -6.26
CA PRO A 129 22.94 -19.84 -6.44
C PRO A 129 21.97 -18.67 -6.19
N LYS A 130 20.81 -18.72 -6.85
CA LYS A 130 19.74 -17.73 -6.63
C LYS A 130 19.31 -17.76 -5.18
N GLU A 131 19.27 -16.56 -4.57
CA GLU A 131 18.73 -16.36 -3.24
C GLU A 131 17.60 -15.31 -3.28
N VAL A 132 16.54 -15.55 -2.51
CA VAL A 132 15.43 -14.64 -2.31
C VAL A 132 15.15 -14.51 -0.82
N ILE A 133 14.70 -13.33 -0.41
CA ILE A 133 14.32 -13.04 0.97
C ILE A 133 12.81 -12.96 1.04
N TRP A 134 12.20 -13.83 1.84
CA TRP A 134 10.80 -13.78 2.13
C TRP A 134 10.56 -13.13 3.50
N LYS A 135 9.93 -11.98 3.50
CA LYS A 135 9.50 -11.26 4.70
C LYS A 135 8.15 -11.84 5.15
N LYS A 136 8.15 -13.01 5.80
CA LYS A 136 6.93 -13.78 6.14
C LYS A 136 5.85 -12.89 6.74
N THR A 137 6.15 -12.19 7.84
CA THR A 137 5.18 -11.30 8.51
C THR A 137 4.60 -10.22 7.59
N PHE A 138 5.44 -9.60 6.75
CA PHE A 138 4.95 -8.59 5.79
C PHE A 138 3.97 -9.19 4.78
N TRP A 139 4.27 -10.38 4.25
CA TRP A 139 3.42 -11.04 3.28
C TRP A 139 2.09 -11.50 3.88
N GLU A 140 2.08 -11.98 5.12
CA GLU A 140 0.86 -12.32 5.85
C GLU A 140 -0.05 -11.10 6.01
N LYS A 141 0.49 -9.97 6.48
CA LYS A 141 -0.28 -8.73 6.62
C LYS A 141 -0.76 -8.18 5.29
N ARG A 142 0.09 -8.26 4.27
CA ARG A 142 -0.25 -7.88 2.89
C ARG A 142 -1.40 -8.73 2.34
N GLU A 143 -1.41 -10.04 2.59
CA GLU A 143 -2.46 -10.95 2.14
C GLU A 143 -3.81 -10.58 2.78
N VAL A 144 -3.84 -10.33 4.08
CA VAL A 144 -5.04 -9.85 4.78
C VAL A 144 -5.54 -8.55 4.15
N SER A 145 -4.65 -7.58 3.92
CA SER A 145 -5.03 -6.32 3.30
C SER A 145 -5.51 -6.51 1.85
N LEU A 146 -4.92 -7.45 1.09
CA LEU A 146 -5.34 -7.79 -0.27
C LEU A 146 -6.76 -8.39 -0.27
N GLN A 147 -7.07 -9.31 0.63
CA GLN A 147 -8.41 -9.86 0.80
C GLN A 147 -9.41 -8.75 1.13
N ASN A 148 -9.05 -7.86 2.05
CA ASN A 148 -9.89 -6.73 2.41
C ASN A 148 -10.18 -5.82 1.20
N ILE A 149 -9.17 -5.40 0.44
CA ILE A 149 -9.38 -4.49 -0.72
C ILE A 149 -10.11 -5.14 -1.90
N THR A 150 -10.15 -6.47 -1.97
CA THR A 150 -10.86 -7.21 -3.03
C THR A 150 -12.28 -7.61 -2.64
N SER A 151 -12.65 -7.48 -1.36
CA SER A 151 -14.02 -7.65 -0.90
C SER A 151 -14.94 -6.55 -1.45
N ASP A 152 -16.26 -6.80 -1.46
CA ASP A 152 -17.25 -5.79 -1.87
C ASP A 152 -17.12 -4.50 -1.07
N ARG A 153 -16.90 -4.63 0.24
CA ARG A 153 -16.63 -3.48 1.12
C ARG A 153 -15.38 -2.72 0.68
N GLY A 154 -14.28 -3.42 0.42
CA GLY A 154 -13.02 -2.83 -0.03
C GLY A 154 -13.12 -2.16 -1.39
N ILE A 155 -13.88 -2.73 -2.32
CA ILE A 155 -14.15 -2.12 -3.62
C ILE A 155 -14.88 -0.79 -3.44
N MET A 156 -15.93 -0.78 -2.61
CA MET A 156 -16.69 0.45 -2.31
C MET A 156 -15.82 1.52 -1.64
N LEU A 157 -15.02 1.15 -0.65
CA LEU A 157 -14.12 2.08 0.05
C LEU A 157 -13.09 2.70 -0.90
N ARG A 158 -12.49 1.91 -1.81
CA ARG A 158 -11.54 2.41 -2.80
C ARG A 158 -12.20 3.34 -3.81
N MET A 159 -13.41 3.02 -4.27
CA MET A 159 -14.20 3.91 -5.15
C MET A 159 -14.50 5.24 -4.46
N ASN A 160 -14.99 5.20 -3.22
CA ASN A 160 -15.28 6.41 -2.45
C ASN A 160 -14.02 7.26 -2.24
N ARG A 161 -12.89 6.62 -1.90
CA ARG A 161 -11.61 7.31 -1.77
C ARG A 161 -11.21 8.01 -3.08
N SER A 162 -11.29 7.31 -4.21
CA SER A 162 -10.95 7.88 -5.52
C SER A 162 -11.82 9.10 -5.81
N ILE A 163 -13.14 8.98 -5.68
CA ILE A 163 -14.07 10.08 -5.91
C ILE A 163 -13.77 11.29 -5.01
N GLN A 164 -13.50 11.05 -3.72
CA GLN A 164 -13.28 12.13 -2.76
C GLN A 164 -11.93 12.83 -2.96
N VAL A 165 -10.86 12.05 -3.16
CA VAL A 165 -9.50 12.59 -3.26
C VAL A 165 -9.24 13.17 -4.66
N GLU A 166 -9.54 12.43 -5.72
CA GLU A 166 -9.31 12.89 -7.09
C GLU A 166 -10.24 14.05 -7.46
N GLY A 167 -11.50 14.02 -7.00
CA GLY A 167 -12.43 15.12 -7.15
C GLY A 167 -11.93 16.41 -6.47
N ALA A 168 -11.39 16.30 -5.25
CA ALA A 168 -10.83 17.45 -4.55
C ALA A 168 -9.60 18.01 -5.28
N PHE A 169 -8.66 17.16 -5.69
CA PHE A 169 -7.48 17.57 -6.43
C PHE A 169 -7.83 18.09 -7.84
N GLY A 170 -8.84 17.53 -8.49
CA GLY A 170 -9.37 18.02 -9.77
C GLY A 170 -9.87 19.47 -9.65
N LEU A 171 -10.69 19.76 -8.64
CA LEU A 171 -11.17 21.12 -8.36
C LEU A 171 -10.02 22.08 -8.06
N LEU A 172 -9.05 21.67 -7.22
CA LEU A 172 -7.89 22.51 -6.91
C LEU A 172 -7.06 22.83 -8.14
N LYS A 173 -6.82 21.86 -9.02
CA LYS A 173 -6.02 22.06 -10.24
C LYS A 173 -6.75 22.85 -11.30
N ASN A 174 -8.03 22.56 -11.53
CA ASN A 174 -8.80 23.14 -12.62
C ASN A 174 -9.46 24.47 -12.22
N ASP A 175 -10.18 24.50 -11.08
CA ASP A 175 -10.98 25.67 -10.70
C ASP A 175 -10.17 26.72 -9.94
N PHE A 176 -9.17 26.29 -9.16
CA PHE A 176 -8.25 27.20 -8.45
C PHE A 176 -6.92 27.40 -9.19
N SER A 177 -6.73 26.77 -10.35
CA SER A 177 -5.50 26.84 -11.14
C SER A 177 -4.23 26.52 -10.32
N PHE A 178 -4.38 25.72 -9.26
CA PHE A 178 -3.29 25.38 -8.36
C PHE A 178 -2.36 24.36 -9.02
N ARG A 179 -1.25 24.85 -9.56
CA ARG A 179 -0.24 24.01 -10.24
C ARG A 179 0.99 23.76 -9.38
N ARG A 180 1.37 24.73 -8.56
CA ARG A 180 2.55 24.68 -7.68
C ARG A 180 2.39 25.68 -6.55
N PHE A 181 3.12 25.48 -5.46
CA PHE A 181 3.24 26.47 -4.41
C PHE A 181 3.95 27.72 -4.94
N MET A 182 3.46 28.90 -4.57
CA MET A 182 4.08 30.18 -4.89
C MET A 182 5.16 30.55 -3.89
N THR A 183 5.10 29.98 -2.69
CA THR A 183 6.02 30.24 -1.59
C THR A 183 6.95 29.05 -1.34
N THR A 184 8.05 29.32 -0.65
CA THR A 184 9.03 28.33 -0.21
C THR A 184 9.10 28.26 1.31
N GLY A 185 9.59 27.13 1.84
CA GLY A 185 9.71 26.91 3.27
C GLY A 185 8.43 26.36 3.92
N LYS A 186 8.62 25.49 4.90
CA LYS A 186 7.54 24.70 5.52
C LYS A 186 6.42 25.53 6.15
N ARG A 187 6.76 26.69 6.72
CA ARG A 187 5.79 27.62 7.34
C ARG A 187 4.89 28.26 6.28
N ASN A 188 5.47 28.81 5.23
CA ASN A 188 4.76 29.52 4.19
C ASN A 188 3.87 28.56 3.37
N ILE A 189 4.39 27.36 3.02
CA ILE A 189 3.62 26.33 2.36
C ILE A 189 2.40 25.90 3.18
N ARG A 190 2.51 25.83 4.52
CA ARG A 190 1.35 25.55 5.39
C ARG A 190 0.30 26.65 5.33
N ILE A 191 0.71 27.90 5.31
CA ILE A 191 -0.21 29.04 5.22
C ILE A 191 -0.92 29.02 3.86
N GLU A 192 -0.19 28.78 2.78
CA GLU A 192 -0.74 28.68 1.43
C GLU A 192 -1.75 27.53 1.32
N LEU A 193 -1.42 26.33 1.86
CA LEU A 193 -2.34 25.21 1.94
C LEU A 193 -3.59 25.52 2.78
N PHE A 194 -3.45 26.27 3.87
CA PHE A 194 -4.58 26.64 4.71
C PHE A 194 -5.58 27.53 3.93
N PHE A 195 -5.10 28.55 3.25
CA PHE A 195 -5.96 29.42 2.43
C PHE A 195 -6.59 28.66 1.26
N LEU A 196 -5.84 27.78 0.62
CA LEU A 196 -6.34 26.93 -0.45
C LEU A 196 -7.48 26.01 0.04
N ALA A 197 -7.29 25.37 1.20
CA ALA A 197 -8.30 24.52 1.81
C ALA A 197 -9.54 25.32 2.27
N LEU A 198 -9.35 26.52 2.81
CA LEU A 198 -10.43 27.42 3.20
C LEU A 198 -11.27 27.81 1.98
N GLY A 199 -10.63 28.27 0.90
CA GLY A 199 -11.29 28.61 -0.36
C GLY A 199 -12.07 27.42 -0.95
N PHE A 200 -11.45 26.23 -0.96
CA PHE A 200 -12.10 25.00 -1.41
C PHE A 200 -13.36 24.69 -0.59
N ASN A 201 -13.29 24.77 0.74
CA ASN A 201 -14.42 24.47 1.62
C ASN A 201 -15.56 25.49 1.47
N LEU A 202 -15.23 26.79 1.33
CA LEU A 202 -16.22 27.85 1.06
C LEU A 202 -16.92 27.62 -0.28
N LYS A 203 -16.18 27.35 -1.36
CA LYS A 203 -16.76 27.03 -2.67
C LYS A 203 -17.65 25.80 -2.60
N LYS A 204 -17.22 24.73 -1.94
CA LYS A 204 -18.00 23.50 -1.78
C LYS A 204 -19.30 23.76 -1.00
N ARG A 205 -19.24 24.57 0.06
CA ARG A 205 -20.44 24.97 0.84
C ARG A 205 -21.40 25.76 -0.03
N TRP A 206 -20.91 26.78 -0.75
CA TRP A 206 -21.72 27.59 -1.65
C TRP A 206 -22.40 26.74 -2.73
N MET A 207 -21.67 25.85 -3.39
CA MET A 207 -22.24 24.93 -4.39
C MET A 207 -23.31 24.02 -3.81
N LYS A 208 -23.14 23.54 -2.57
CA LYS A 208 -24.16 22.72 -1.87
C LYS A 208 -25.43 23.54 -1.60
N GLN A 209 -25.29 24.79 -1.16
CA GLN A 209 -26.42 25.70 -0.93
C GLN A 209 -27.21 25.93 -2.20
N GLN A 210 -26.54 26.24 -3.31
CA GLN A 210 -27.17 26.45 -4.60
C GLN A 210 -27.95 25.24 -5.11
N LYS A 211 -27.48 24.04 -4.79
CA LYS A 211 -28.11 22.77 -5.20
C LYS A 211 -29.12 22.22 -4.18
N SER A 212 -29.50 23.00 -3.15
CA SER A 212 -30.36 22.56 -2.03
C SER A 212 -29.92 21.23 -1.38
N ARG A 213 -28.59 20.97 -1.37
CA ARG A 213 -28.00 19.72 -0.88
C ARG A 213 -27.27 19.90 0.45
N LEU A 214 -27.66 20.89 1.27
CA LEU A 214 -27.01 21.16 2.57
C LEU A 214 -27.20 20.02 3.58
N GLU A 215 -28.29 19.27 3.47
CA GLU A 215 -28.70 18.25 4.45
C GLU A 215 -28.40 16.80 4.02
N THR A 216 -27.97 16.57 2.78
CA THR A 216 -27.60 15.21 2.36
C THR A 216 -26.20 14.87 2.84
N HIS A 217 -26.11 14.28 4.03
CA HIS A 217 -24.91 13.57 4.45
C HIS A 217 -24.67 12.36 3.54
N TYR A 218 -23.47 12.23 3.00
CA TYR A 218 -23.05 11.10 2.16
C TYR A 218 -23.00 9.76 2.96
N SER A 219 -23.30 9.79 4.26
CA SER A 219 -23.31 8.63 5.15
C SER A 219 -24.60 7.80 5.12
N GLU A 220 -25.68 8.28 4.49
CA GLU A 220 -27.00 7.61 4.54
C GLU A 220 -27.51 7.03 3.23
N LYS A 221 -26.65 6.69 2.29
CA LYS A 221 -27.08 5.67 1.34
C LYS A 221 -26.98 4.31 2.02
N LYS A 222 -27.95 4.02 2.88
CA LYS A 222 -28.29 2.64 3.23
C LYS A 222 -28.49 1.90 1.93
N ALA A 223 -27.77 0.80 1.75
CA ALA A 223 -28.08 -0.19 0.76
C ALA A 223 -29.51 -0.69 1.05
N SER A 224 -30.44 -0.33 0.20
CA SER A 224 -31.70 -1.05 0.01
C SER A 224 -31.47 -2.15 -1.00
#